data_ebfdcf838b35ed0cf3c712f2cb9012c3
#
_entry.id   ebfdcf838b35ed0cf3c712f2cb9012c3
#
_cell.length_a   1.000
_cell.length_b   1.000
_cell.length_c   1.000
_cell.angle_alpha   90.00
_cell.angle_beta   90.00
_cell.angle_gamma   90.00
#
_symmetry.space_group_name_H-M   'P 1'
#
loop_
_entity.id
_entity.type
_entity.pdbx_description
1 polymer ?
#
loop_
_entity_poly.entity_id
_entity_poly.type
_entity_poly.pdbx_seq_one_letter_code
_entity_poly.pdbx_strand_id
1 'polypeptide(L)'
;MSAPLLQTHALTLRAAERVLVDGLDLVVAPGECWCLAGPNGAGKTTLLGTLAGLRPVDDTPPRHAPLTASGRVTIGGKALAQWRPASLAKVRALMPQQTRDAFGASALEVVLAGRHPYLAQGRWGAWESDDDVAAAMTALAQVGLEGFAARDVTTLSGGERQRVSLAAVLAQATPLLLLDEPVSHLDLHHQIDALERLGRHAESDDAAVIFSCHDLNLARRFATHALLLDGRGGWRAGPVRDILSAEHCSHAFGYPLRLIRDGDDEALVPARRT
;
A
#
# COMPACT_ATOMS: atom_id res chain seq x y z
N MET A 1 -5.61 11.05 22.19
CA MET A 1 -5.35 9.98 21.20
C MET A 1 -6.13 10.34 19.95
N SER A 2 -5.44 10.52 18.83
CA SER A 2 -6.09 10.82 17.54
C SER A 2 -6.96 9.63 17.11
N ALA A 3 -8.04 9.91 16.38
CA ALA A 3 -8.91 8.85 15.86
C ALA A 3 -8.13 8.00 14.82
N PRO A 4 -8.34 6.68 14.76
CA PRO A 4 -7.65 5.83 13.80
C PRO A 4 -8.08 6.16 12.36
N LEU A 5 -7.09 6.13 11.45
CA LEU A 5 -7.34 6.37 10.02
C LEU A 5 -8.03 5.20 9.35
N LEU A 6 -7.67 3.98 9.73
CA LEU A 6 -8.30 2.77 9.21
C LEU A 6 -8.53 1.77 10.34
N GLN A 7 -9.70 1.13 10.32
CA GLN A 7 -10.00 0.01 11.22
C GLN A 7 -10.69 -1.11 10.46
N THR A 8 -10.38 -2.36 10.84
CA THR A 8 -11.19 -3.52 10.45
C THR A 8 -11.76 -4.18 11.70
N HIS A 9 -12.92 -4.81 11.54
CA HIS A 9 -13.54 -5.62 12.59
C HIS A 9 -14.03 -6.93 11.98
N ALA A 10 -13.49 -8.04 12.51
CA ALA A 10 -13.76 -9.41 12.07
C ALA A 10 -13.70 -9.57 10.53
N LEU A 11 -12.77 -8.85 9.86
CA LEU A 11 -12.66 -8.88 8.39
C LEU A 11 -12.18 -10.25 7.93
N THR A 12 -13.03 -10.94 7.19
CA THR A 12 -12.71 -12.25 6.60
C THR A 12 -12.72 -12.16 5.09
N LEU A 13 -11.63 -12.62 4.45
CA LEU A 13 -11.47 -12.66 3.00
C LEU A 13 -11.37 -14.10 2.53
N ARG A 14 -12.15 -14.45 1.49
CA ARG A 14 -12.13 -15.77 0.86
C ARG A 14 -11.96 -15.65 -0.65
N ALA A 15 -11.15 -16.54 -1.22
CA ALA A 15 -11.04 -16.74 -2.65
C ALA A 15 -11.52 -18.15 -2.96
N ALA A 16 -12.71 -18.28 -3.56
CA ALA A 16 -13.45 -19.53 -3.68
C ALA A 16 -13.53 -20.25 -2.31
N GLU A 17 -13.02 -21.47 -2.23
CA GLU A 17 -13.02 -22.27 -0.98
C GLU A 17 -11.89 -21.91 0.00
N ARG A 18 -10.91 -21.08 -0.44
CA ARG A 18 -9.73 -20.76 0.36
C ARG A 18 -9.97 -19.51 1.21
N VAL A 19 -9.75 -19.62 2.51
CA VAL A 19 -9.66 -18.47 3.42
C VAL A 19 -8.30 -17.83 3.25
N LEU A 20 -8.28 -16.54 2.87
CA LEU A 20 -7.05 -15.74 2.75
C LEU A 20 -6.72 -15.01 4.06
N VAL A 21 -7.74 -14.48 4.71
CA VAL A 21 -7.66 -13.77 6.00
C VAL A 21 -8.90 -14.12 6.79
N ASP A 22 -8.78 -14.50 8.04
CA ASP A 22 -9.89 -14.88 8.90
C ASP A 22 -9.99 -13.96 10.12
N GLY A 23 -11.12 -13.24 10.22
CA GLY A 23 -11.45 -12.44 11.41
C GLY A 23 -10.44 -11.35 11.76
N LEU A 24 -9.89 -10.62 10.77
CA LEU A 24 -8.88 -9.57 11.00
C LEU A 24 -9.46 -8.38 11.75
N ASP A 25 -8.93 -8.14 12.94
CA ASP A 25 -9.11 -6.91 13.72
C ASP A 25 -7.81 -6.09 13.65
N LEU A 26 -7.83 -5.00 12.88
CA LEU A 26 -6.68 -4.12 12.65
C LEU A 26 -7.07 -2.69 12.99
N VAL A 27 -6.19 -1.97 13.65
CA VAL A 27 -6.29 -0.53 13.89
C VAL A 27 -5.04 0.13 13.38
N VAL A 28 -5.18 1.10 12.48
CA VAL A 28 -4.10 1.91 11.94
C VAL A 28 -4.29 3.34 12.39
N ALA A 29 -3.36 3.82 13.19
CA ALA A 29 -3.35 5.18 13.72
C ALA A 29 -2.53 6.13 12.83
N PRO A 30 -2.76 7.46 12.94
CA PRO A 30 -1.83 8.44 12.39
C PRO A 30 -0.40 8.23 12.92
N GLY A 31 0.60 8.50 12.09
CA GLY A 31 2.00 8.29 12.42
C GLY A 31 2.52 6.88 12.11
N GLU A 32 1.66 5.96 11.74
CA GLU A 32 2.04 4.56 11.55
C GLU A 32 2.38 4.23 10.09
N CYS A 33 3.52 3.56 9.90
CA CYS A 33 3.95 2.96 8.64
C CYS A 33 3.89 1.42 8.77
N TRP A 34 2.91 0.80 8.11
CA TRP A 34 2.63 -0.63 8.19
C TRP A 34 3.20 -1.39 7.00
N CYS A 35 3.95 -2.45 7.25
CA CYS A 35 4.31 -3.43 6.23
C CYS A 35 3.33 -4.61 6.23
N LEU A 36 2.71 -4.87 5.09
CA LEU A 36 1.93 -6.07 4.84
C LEU A 36 2.84 -7.15 4.24
N ALA A 37 3.22 -8.13 5.07
CA ALA A 37 4.12 -9.23 4.71
C ALA A 37 3.38 -10.57 4.61
N GLY A 38 4.01 -11.54 3.95
CA GLY A 38 3.49 -12.90 3.82
C GLY A 38 3.86 -13.54 2.49
N PRO A 39 3.72 -14.87 2.35
CA PRO A 39 4.08 -15.60 1.14
C PRO A 39 3.25 -15.16 -0.07
N ASN A 40 3.70 -15.57 -1.27
CA ASN A 40 2.94 -15.33 -2.49
C ASN A 40 1.58 -16.05 -2.41
N GLY A 41 0.53 -15.37 -2.85
CA GLY A 41 -0.84 -15.87 -2.75
C GLY A 41 -1.45 -15.83 -1.34
N ALA A 42 -0.80 -15.20 -0.34
CA ALA A 42 -1.39 -15.03 1.00
C ALA A 42 -2.57 -14.06 1.05
N GLY A 43 -2.82 -13.31 -0.04
CA GLY A 43 -3.94 -12.38 -0.10
C GLY A 43 -3.59 -10.92 0.10
N LYS A 44 -2.30 -10.52 0.06
CA LYS A 44 -1.85 -9.14 0.28
C LYS A 44 -2.55 -8.14 -0.65
N THR A 45 -2.47 -8.34 -1.96
CA THR A 45 -3.15 -7.51 -2.98
C THR A 45 -4.67 -7.49 -2.77
N THR A 46 -5.26 -8.64 -2.43
CA THR A 46 -6.69 -8.76 -2.15
C THR A 46 -7.09 -7.93 -0.93
N LEU A 47 -6.30 -8.03 0.14
CA LEU A 47 -6.53 -7.27 1.36
C LEU A 47 -6.40 -5.76 1.10
N LEU A 48 -5.31 -5.31 0.47
CA LEU A 48 -5.13 -3.90 0.12
C LEU A 48 -6.28 -3.36 -0.73
N GLY A 49 -6.71 -4.10 -1.75
CA GLY A 49 -7.87 -3.72 -2.58
C GLY A 49 -9.18 -3.66 -1.80
N THR A 50 -9.38 -4.54 -0.81
CA THR A 50 -10.55 -4.52 0.07
C THR A 50 -10.49 -3.32 1.03
N LEU A 51 -9.36 -3.07 1.67
CA LEU A 51 -9.15 -1.90 2.52
C LEU A 51 -9.32 -0.59 1.74
N ALA A 52 -8.93 -0.59 0.47
CA ALA A 52 -9.14 0.54 -0.43
C ALA A 52 -10.60 0.75 -0.85
N GLY A 53 -11.51 -0.18 -0.58
CA GLY A 53 -12.91 -0.09 -1.01
C GLY A 53 -13.13 -0.42 -2.48
N LEU A 54 -12.19 -1.11 -3.14
CA LEU A 54 -12.38 -1.63 -4.50
C LEU A 54 -13.28 -2.86 -4.53
N ARG A 55 -13.55 -3.45 -3.38
CA ARG A 55 -14.37 -4.65 -3.21
C ARG A 55 -15.41 -4.41 -2.14
N PRO A 56 -16.66 -4.82 -2.37
CA PRO A 56 -17.68 -4.74 -1.34
C PRO A 56 -17.29 -5.63 -0.16
N VAL A 57 -17.62 -5.17 1.04
CA VAL A 57 -17.56 -5.94 2.28
C VAL A 57 -19.00 -6.14 2.71
N ASP A 58 -19.49 -7.37 2.61
CA ASP A 58 -20.88 -7.72 2.86
C ASP A 58 -20.97 -8.74 4.01
N ASP A 59 -21.92 -8.55 4.91
CA ASP A 59 -22.16 -9.49 6.01
C ASP A 59 -22.65 -10.87 5.49
N THR A 60 -23.26 -10.90 4.31
CA THR A 60 -23.76 -12.11 3.65
C THR A 60 -23.32 -12.16 2.18
N PRO A 61 -22.02 -12.43 1.92
CA PRO A 61 -21.54 -12.46 0.54
C PRO A 61 -22.13 -13.63 -0.24
N PRO A 62 -22.32 -13.51 -1.57
CA PRO A 62 -22.82 -14.57 -2.43
C PRO A 62 -21.93 -15.82 -2.34
N ARG A 63 -22.52 -17.00 -2.09
CA ARG A 63 -21.78 -18.28 -1.87
C ARG A 63 -20.87 -18.69 -3.02
N HIS A 64 -21.14 -18.23 -4.23
CA HIS A 64 -20.39 -18.61 -5.45
C HIS A 64 -19.55 -17.48 -6.03
N ALA A 65 -19.38 -16.36 -5.31
CA ALA A 65 -18.50 -15.31 -5.78
C ALA A 65 -17.03 -15.79 -5.73
N PRO A 66 -16.22 -15.52 -6.77
CA PRO A 66 -14.83 -15.96 -6.82
C PRO A 66 -13.97 -15.33 -5.72
N LEU A 67 -14.42 -14.20 -5.19
CA LEU A 67 -13.81 -13.51 -4.06
C LEU A 67 -14.90 -12.86 -3.20
N THR A 68 -14.83 -13.08 -1.89
CA THR A 68 -15.78 -12.51 -0.93
C THR A 68 -15.04 -11.84 0.23
N ALA A 69 -15.64 -10.79 0.77
CA ALA A 69 -15.20 -10.11 1.98
C ALA A 69 -16.38 -9.92 2.91
N SER A 70 -16.22 -10.28 4.18
CA SER A 70 -17.23 -10.06 5.23
C SER A 70 -16.60 -9.41 6.46
N GLY A 71 -17.40 -8.85 7.35
CA GLY A 71 -16.98 -8.06 8.49
C GLY A 71 -17.10 -6.57 8.21
N ARG A 72 -16.28 -5.73 8.84
CA ARG A 72 -16.37 -4.27 8.69
C ARG A 72 -15.01 -3.63 8.44
N VAL A 73 -15.00 -2.63 7.56
CA VAL A 73 -13.85 -1.74 7.32
C VAL A 73 -14.35 -0.30 7.46
N THR A 74 -13.63 0.51 8.23
CA THR A 74 -13.88 1.94 8.38
C THR A 74 -12.63 2.74 8.05
N ILE A 75 -12.80 3.90 7.40
CA ILE A 75 -11.76 4.89 7.16
C ILE A 75 -12.24 6.20 7.75
N GLY A 76 -11.41 6.84 8.61
CA GLY A 76 -11.79 8.05 9.32
C GLY A 76 -13.08 7.88 10.15
N GLY A 77 -13.26 6.71 10.77
CA GLY A 77 -14.45 6.37 11.57
C GLY A 77 -15.73 6.08 10.77
N LYS A 78 -15.69 6.15 9.43
CA LYS A 78 -16.85 5.95 8.56
C LYS A 78 -16.73 4.64 7.79
N ALA A 79 -17.78 3.80 7.78
CA ALA A 79 -17.78 2.52 7.05
C ALA A 79 -17.60 2.73 5.53
N LEU A 80 -16.86 1.84 4.87
CA LEU A 80 -16.58 1.94 3.42
C LEU A 80 -17.84 2.11 2.58
N ALA A 81 -18.90 1.36 2.88
CA ALA A 81 -20.19 1.44 2.16
C ALA A 81 -20.89 2.82 2.26
N GLN A 82 -20.51 3.64 3.23
CA GLN A 82 -21.08 4.98 3.42
C GLN A 82 -20.34 6.08 2.66
N TRP A 83 -19.16 5.76 2.10
CA TRP A 83 -18.37 6.72 1.36
C TRP A 83 -18.87 6.88 -0.08
N ARG A 84 -18.96 8.13 -0.54
CA ARG A 84 -19.04 8.41 -1.99
C ARG A 84 -17.64 8.23 -2.58
N PRO A 85 -17.48 7.61 -3.77
CA PRO A 85 -16.16 7.34 -4.36
C PRO A 85 -15.25 8.56 -4.45
N ALA A 86 -15.76 9.71 -4.90
CA ALA A 86 -15.00 10.95 -5.00
C ALA A 86 -14.53 11.49 -3.63
N SER A 87 -15.33 11.30 -2.58
CA SER A 87 -14.94 11.71 -1.23
C SER A 87 -13.93 10.73 -0.61
N LEU A 88 -14.10 9.43 -0.85
CA LEU A 88 -13.16 8.41 -0.41
C LEU A 88 -11.77 8.62 -1.04
N ALA A 89 -11.74 8.99 -2.32
CA ALA A 89 -10.49 9.28 -3.03
C ALA A 89 -9.71 10.50 -2.49
N LYS A 90 -10.33 11.34 -1.65
CA LYS A 90 -9.65 12.45 -0.95
C LYS A 90 -9.07 12.05 0.41
N VAL A 91 -9.41 10.87 0.92
CA VAL A 91 -8.93 10.39 2.23
C VAL A 91 -8.01 9.18 2.13
N ARG A 92 -8.04 8.45 1.00
CA ARG A 92 -7.12 7.35 0.75
C ARG A 92 -6.68 7.28 -0.71
N ALA A 93 -5.41 6.98 -0.94
CA ALA A 93 -4.87 6.63 -2.26
C ALA A 93 -4.52 5.15 -2.31
N LEU A 94 -4.57 4.56 -3.51
CA LEU A 94 -4.16 3.18 -3.75
C LEU A 94 -3.18 3.12 -4.91
N MET A 95 -2.01 2.52 -4.68
CA MET A 95 -1.08 2.11 -5.72
C MET A 95 -1.27 0.61 -5.96
N PRO A 96 -1.79 0.17 -7.10
CA PRO A 96 -1.87 -1.25 -7.43
C PRO A 96 -0.50 -1.80 -7.82
N GLN A 97 -0.31 -3.12 -7.70
CA GLN A 97 0.94 -3.81 -8.04
C GLN A 97 1.38 -3.60 -9.50
N GLN A 98 0.43 -3.51 -10.42
CA GLN A 98 0.70 -3.25 -11.83
C GLN A 98 -0.27 -2.19 -12.37
N THR A 99 0.29 -1.17 -12.98
CA THR A 99 -0.41 -0.26 -13.86
C THR A 99 -0.09 -0.67 -15.30
N ARG A 100 -1.12 -0.96 -16.09
CA ARG A 100 -0.95 -1.17 -17.54
C ARG A 100 -1.24 0.14 -18.23
N ASP A 101 -0.20 0.76 -18.74
CA ASP A 101 -0.35 1.91 -19.62
C ASP A 101 -0.83 1.39 -20.98
N ALA A 102 -2.14 1.49 -21.22
CA ALA A 102 -2.77 1.01 -22.45
C ALA A 102 -2.50 1.96 -23.63
N PHE A 103 -2.11 3.21 -23.36
CA PHE A 103 -1.87 4.26 -24.35
C PHE A 103 -0.63 5.07 -23.96
N GLY A 104 0.05 5.66 -24.96
CA GLY A 104 1.13 6.60 -24.71
C GLY A 104 0.59 7.83 -23.99
N ALA A 105 1.13 8.10 -22.81
CA ALA A 105 0.87 9.29 -22.02
C ALA A 105 2.20 9.81 -21.49
N SER A 106 2.32 11.11 -21.27
CA SER A 106 3.49 11.67 -20.60
C SER A 106 3.48 11.33 -19.11
N ALA A 107 4.66 11.31 -18.49
CA ALA A 107 4.77 11.08 -17.04
C ALA A 107 3.94 12.12 -16.26
N LEU A 108 3.88 13.36 -16.72
CA LEU A 108 3.05 14.40 -16.09
C LEU A 108 1.56 14.06 -16.16
N GLU A 109 1.04 13.61 -17.32
CA GLU A 109 -0.38 13.24 -17.47
C GLU A 109 -0.74 12.06 -16.56
N VAL A 110 0.15 11.07 -16.42
CA VAL A 110 -0.07 9.94 -15.48
C VAL A 110 -0.13 10.44 -14.04
N VAL A 111 0.77 11.34 -13.64
CA VAL A 111 0.77 11.88 -12.28
C VAL A 111 -0.44 12.79 -12.03
N LEU A 112 -0.84 13.60 -13.02
CA LEU A 112 -2.05 14.42 -12.97
C LEU A 112 -3.33 13.59 -12.80
N ALA A 113 -3.38 12.36 -13.31
CA ALA A 113 -4.49 11.46 -13.05
C ALA A 113 -4.70 11.22 -11.55
N GLY A 114 -3.64 11.28 -10.72
CA GLY A 114 -3.72 11.25 -9.26
C GLY A 114 -4.51 12.43 -8.68
N ARG A 115 -4.58 13.56 -9.39
CA ARG A 115 -5.33 14.76 -8.99
C ARG A 115 -6.82 14.71 -9.32
N HIS A 116 -7.28 13.67 -10.04
CA HIS A 116 -8.69 13.51 -10.43
C HIS A 116 -9.72 13.76 -9.30
N PRO A 117 -9.50 13.40 -8.03
CA PRO A 117 -10.45 13.68 -6.95
C PRO A 117 -10.68 15.19 -6.67
N TYR A 118 -9.78 16.05 -7.13
CA TYR A 118 -9.81 17.50 -6.91
C TYR A 118 -10.37 18.29 -8.11
N LEU A 119 -10.51 17.62 -9.26
CA LEU A 119 -11.07 18.28 -10.46
C LEU A 119 -12.48 18.77 -10.17
N ALA A 120 -12.74 20.03 -10.50
CA ALA A 120 -14.04 20.67 -10.28
C ALA A 120 -15.13 19.93 -11.08
N GLN A 121 -16.09 19.31 -10.38
CA GLN A 121 -17.25 18.69 -11.01
C GLN A 121 -18.03 19.74 -11.81
N GLY A 122 -18.14 19.53 -13.13
CA GLY A 122 -19.01 20.31 -14.01
C GLY A 122 -18.34 21.36 -14.90
N ARG A 123 -17.03 21.54 -14.88
CA ARG A 123 -16.33 22.38 -15.86
C ARG A 123 -15.83 21.52 -17.02
N TRP A 124 -16.63 21.41 -18.06
CA TRP A 124 -16.19 20.89 -19.35
C TRP A 124 -14.99 21.70 -19.85
N GLY A 125 -13.83 21.06 -20.01
CA GLY A 125 -12.63 21.63 -20.60
C GLY A 125 -11.59 22.25 -19.66
N ALA A 126 -11.77 22.23 -18.32
CA ALA A 126 -10.74 22.61 -17.37
C ALA A 126 -10.22 21.32 -16.68
N TRP A 127 -9.31 20.63 -17.34
CA TRP A 127 -8.78 19.36 -16.84
C TRP A 127 -7.76 19.56 -15.71
N GLU A 128 -7.14 20.73 -15.62
CA GLU A 128 -6.02 20.95 -14.70
C GLU A 128 -5.98 22.42 -14.30
N SER A 129 -5.84 22.65 -13.01
CA SER A 129 -5.46 23.97 -12.49
C SER A 129 -3.93 24.07 -12.45
N ASP A 130 -3.40 25.30 -12.42
CA ASP A 130 -1.96 25.51 -12.19
C ASP A 130 -1.50 24.84 -10.88
N ASP A 131 -2.36 24.80 -9.86
CA ASP A 131 -2.09 24.11 -8.58
C ASP A 131 -1.98 22.59 -8.75
N ASP A 132 -2.79 21.96 -9.62
CA ASP A 132 -2.70 20.53 -9.89
C ASP A 132 -1.42 20.18 -10.65
N VAL A 133 -1.05 21.01 -11.63
CA VAL A 133 0.22 20.86 -12.36
C VAL A 133 1.41 21.03 -11.40
N ALA A 134 1.39 22.04 -10.54
CA ALA A 134 2.43 22.26 -9.55
C ALA A 134 2.56 21.09 -8.56
N ALA A 135 1.42 20.53 -8.10
CA ALA A 135 1.40 19.36 -7.24
C ALA A 135 1.98 18.12 -7.94
N ALA A 136 1.63 17.89 -9.21
CA ALA A 136 2.15 16.78 -10.00
C ALA A 136 3.66 16.91 -10.26
N MET A 137 4.13 18.11 -10.59
CA MET A 137 5.56 18.39 -10.76
C MET A 137 6.34 18.19 -9.46
N THR A 138 5.79 18.64 -8.34
CA THR A 138 6.37 18.40 -7.01
C THR A 138 6.45 16.90 -6.69
N ALA A 139 5.41 16.13 -7.01
CA ALA A 139 5.40 14.68 -6.80
C ALA A 139 6.44 13.97 -7.67
N LEU A 140 6.62 14.39 -8.95
CA LEU A 140 7.71 13.88 -9.81
C LEU A 140 9.10 14.18 -9.22
N ALA A 141 9.31 15.39 -8.72
CA ALA A 141 10.56 15.77 -8.06
C ALA A 141 10.81 14.94 -6.80
N GLN A 142 9.76 14.66 -6.02
CA GLN A 142 9.88 13.81 -4.84
C GLN A 142 10.37 12.39 -5.12
N VAL A 143 10.18 11.87 -6.31
CA VAL A 143 10.65 10.53 -6.72
C VAL A 143 11.89 10.57 -7.64
N GLY A 144 12.55 11.73 -7.77
CA GLY A 144 13.76 11.93 -8.57
C GLY A 144 13.50 11.83 -10.08
N LEU A 145 12.37 12.40 -10.53
CA LEU A 145 11.94 12.42 -11.93
C LEU A 145 11.64 13.85 -12.44
N GLU A 146 12.36 14.87 -11.95
CA GLU A 146 12.13 16.29 -12.30
C GLU A 146 12.15 16.55 -13.81
N GLY A 147 13.04 15.88 -14.54
CA GLY A 147 13.20 16.06 -16.00
C GLY A 147 12.32 15.16 -16.85
N PHE A 148 11.40 14.38 -16.26
CA PHE A 148 10.65 13.35 -16.94
C PHE A 148 9.24 13.75 -17.34
N ALA A 149 8.77 14.92 -16.96
CA ALA A 149 7.39 15.36 -17.12
C ALA A 149 6.81 15.12 -18.53
N ALA A 150 7.59 15.44 -19.58
CA ALA A 150 7.19 15.28 -20.98
C ALA A 150 7.52 13.90 -21.59
N ARG A 151 8.15 12.99 -20.83
CA ARG A 151 8.52 11.66 -21.38
C ARG A 151 7.30 10.75 -21.46
N ASP A 152 7.19 10.03 -22.57
CA ASP A 152 6.18 8.98 -22.73
C ASP A 152 6.48 7.81 -21.77
N VAL A 153 5.50 7.43 -20.95
CA VAL A 153 5.64 6.37 -19.94
C VAL A 153 5.93 5.00 -20.56
N THR A 154 5.55 4.77 -21.82
CA THR A 154 5.84 3.52 -22.53
C THR A 154 7.31 3.34 -22.83
N THR A 155 8.07 4.44 -22.88
CA THR A 155 9.53 4.46 -23.13
C THR A 155 10.36 4.31 -21.84
N LEU A 156 9.71 4.39 -20.68
CA LEU A 156 10.37 4.33 -19.38
C LEU A 156 10.78 2.90 -19.02
N SER A 157 11.88 2.75 -18.29
CA SER A 157 12.24 1.50 -17.62
C SER A 157 11.19 1.10 -16.58
N GLY A 158 11.19 -0.17 -16.15
CA GLY A 158 10.28 -0.64 -15.11
C GLY A 158 10.38 0.15 -13.81
N GLY A 159 11.60 0.49 -13.37
CA GLY A 159 11.84 1.29 -12.18
C GLY A 159 11.39 2.76 -12.32
N GLU A 160 11.62 3.39 -13.49
CA GLU A 160 11.11 4.74 -13.75
C GLU A 160 9.58 4.76 -13.77
N ARG A 161 8.94 3.77 -14.39
CA ARG A 161 7.47 3.61 -14.38
C ARG A 161 6.92 3.44 -12.96
N GLN A 162 7.59 2.62 -12.15
CA GLN A 162 7.21 2.43 -10.75
C GLN A 162 7.27 3.73 -9.96
N ARG A 163 8.31 4.55 -10.18
CA ARG A 163 8.43 5.88 -9.55
C ARG A 163 7.36 6.85 -10.06
N VAL A 164 6.99 6.83 -11.34
CA VAL A 164 5.86 7.64 -11.85
C VAL A 164 4.55 7.22 -11.18
N SER A 165 4.31 5.92 -11.00
CA SER A 165 3.12 5.41 -10.29
C SER A 165 3.10 5.86 -8.82
N LEU A 166 4.26 5.84 -8.15
CA LEU A 166 4.39 6.36 -6.79
C LEU A 166 4.13 7.88 -6.74
N ALA A 167 4.67 8.65 -7.71
CA ALA A 167 4.41 10.09 -7.81
C ALA A 167 2.89 10.38 -7.98
N ALA A 168 2.17 9.60 -8.78
CA ALA A 168 0.72 9.75 -8.97
C ALA A 168 -0.06 9.57 -7.65
N VAL A 169 0.36 8.61 -6.81
CA VAL A 169 -0.22 8.39 -5.49
C VAL A 169 0.11 9.54 -4.53
N LEU A 170 1.35 10.02 -4.53
CA LEU A 170 1.76 11.15 -3.69
C LEU A 170 1.06 12.45 -4.12
N ALA A 171 0.88 12.68 -5.42
CA ALA A 171 0.15 13.83 -5.96
C ALA A 171 -1.32 13.85 -5.51
N GLN A 172 -1.92 12.70 -5.21
CA GLN A 172 -3.28 12.62 -4.68
C GLN A 172 -3.41 13.28 -3.29
N ALA A 173 -2.31 13.45 -2.54
CA ALA A 173 -2.25 14.17 -1.26
C ALA A 173 -3.30 13.71 -0.25
N THR A 174 -3.37 12.40 0.01
CA THR A 174 -4.33 11.80 0.95
C THR A 174 -3.65 11.38 2.25
N PRO A 175 -4.36 11.41 3.39
CA PRO A 175 -3.80 10.98 4.67
C PRO A 175 -3.50 9.46 4.74
N LEU A 176 -4.19 8.62 3.98
CA LEU A 176 -3.97 7.17 3.99
C LEU A 176 -3.44 6.69 2.63
N LEU A 177 -2.23 6.13 2.61
CA LEU A 177 -1.65 5.50 1.43
C LEU A 177 -1.71 3.97 1.57
N LEU A 178 -2.26 3.30 0.57
CA LEU A 178 -2.29 1.85 0.43
C LEU A 178 -1.48 1.47 -0.81
N LEU A 179 -0.36 0.75 -0.64
CA LEU A 179 0.62 0.57 -1.71
C LEU A 179 0.93 -0.91 -1.89
N ASP A 180 0.66 -1.44 -3.07
CA ASP A 180 0.98 -2.83 -3.37
C ASP A 180 2.32 -2.94 -4.10
N GLU A 181 3.34 -3.43 -3.39
CA GLU A 181 4.72 -3.57 -3.85
C GLU A 181 5.33 -2.29 -4.43
N PRO A 182 5.30 -1.15 -3.69
CA PRO A 182 5.71 0.16 -4.23
C PRO A 182 7.18 0.23 -4.64
N VAL A 183 8.03 -0.66 -4.11
CA VAL A 183 9.47 -0.67 -4.36
C VAL A 183 9.92 -1.83 -5.25
N SER A 184 8.99 -2.60 -5.83
CA SER A 184 9.33 -3.65 -6.79
C SER A 184 9.97 -3.02 -8.05
N HIS A 185 10.90 -3.74 -8.66
CA HIS A 185 11.65 -3.30 -9.85
C HIS A 185 12.58 -2.09 -9.66
N LEU A 186 12.73 -1.56 -8.45
CA LEU A 186 13.69 -0.53 -8.11
C LEU A 186 15.02 -1.16 -7.68
N ASP A 187 16.14 -0.50 -8.01
CA ASP A 187 17.41 -0.81 -7.38
C ASP A 187 17.42 -0.39 -5.90
N LEU A 188 18.41 -0.88 -5.15
CA LEU A 188 18.47 -0.69 -3.70
C LEU A 188 18.42 0.78 -3.28
N HIS A 189 19.12 1.67 -4.01
CA HIS A 189 19.12 3.10 -3.69
C HIS A 189 17.71 3.70 -3.79
N HIS A 190 17.02 3.45 -4.89
CA HIS A 190 15.66 3.95 -5.10
C HIS A 190 14.63 3.27 -4.19
N GLN A 191 14.86 1.99 -3.78
CA GLN A 191 14.02 1.34 -2.77
C GLN A 191 14.09 2.06 -1.41
N ILE A 192 15.33 2.37 -0.98
CA ILE A 192 15.56 3.08 0.28
C ILE A 192 14.92 4.47 0.23
N ASP A 193 15.19 5.25 -0.81
CA ASP A 193 14.62 6.59 -0.98
C ASP A 193 13.08 6.58 -0.96
N ALA A 194 12.47 5.63 -1.64
CA ALA A 194 11.01 5.50 -1.65
C ALA A 194 10.45 5.16 -0.27
N LEU A 195 11.06 4.20 0.45
CA LEU A 195 10.61 3.80 1.79
C LEU A 195 10.82 4.90 2.83
N GLU A 196 11.93 5.66 2.77
CA GLU A 196 12.14 6.83 3.62
C GLU A 196 11.09 7.93 3.38
N ARG A 197 10.67 8.14 2.13
CA ARG A 197 9.60 9.10 1.81
C ARG A 197 8.26 8.64 2.34
N LEU A 198 7.95 7.34 2.23
CA LEU A 198 6.73 6.78 2.79
C LEU A 198 6.72 6.89 4.32
N GLY A 199 7.86 6.65 4.99
CA GLY A 199 8.01 6.87 6.43
C GLY A 199 7.74 8.33 6.81
N ARG A 200 8.39 9.28 6.11
CA ARG A 200 8.16 10.73 6.33
C ARG A 200 6.72 11.17 6.05
N HIS A 201 6.06 10.56 5.07
CA HIS A 201 4.64 10.81 4.83
C HIS A 201 3.79 10.34 6.02
N ALA A 202 4.07 9.16 6.56
CA ALA A 202 3.36 8.65 7.74
C ALA A 202 3.61 9.51 8.99
N GLU A 203 4.84 10.02 9.17
CA GLU A 203 5.20 10.89 10.30
C GLU A 203 4.52 12.25 10.25
N SER A 204 3.98 12.67 9.10
CA SER A 204 3.21 13.91 9.01
C SER A 204 1.91 13.79 9.80
N ASP A 205 1.43 14.91 10.35
CA ASP A 205 0.20 14.97 11.12
C ASP A 205 -0.97 14.36 10.35
N ASP A 206 -1.69 13.45 11.00
CA ASP A 206 -2.87 12.78 10.49
C ASP A 206 -2.68 11.85 9.27
N ALA A 207 -1.45 11.35 9.00
CA ALA A 207 -1.20 10.43 7.90
C ALA A 207 -0.78 9.02 8.35
N ALA A 208 -1.01 8.02 7.51
CA ALA A 208 -0.51 6.65 7.68
C ALA A 208 -0.26 5.98 6.31
N VAL A 209 0.62 5.00 6.32
CA VAL A 209 0.99 4.22 5.14
C VAL A 209 0.83 2.73 5.42
N ILE A 210 0.23 1.99 4.49
CA ILE A 210 0.25 0.53 4.47
C ILE A 210 0.85 0.10 3.13
N PHE A 211 1.98 -0.58 3.15
CA PHE A 211 2.62 -1.06 1.93
C PHE A 211 2.92 -2.55 2.00
N SER A 212 2.75 -3.27 0.89
CA SER A 212 3.22 -4.65 0.80
C SER A 212 4.69 -4.69 0.39
N CYS A 213 5.45 -5.62 0.97
CA CYS A 213 6.87 -5.80 0.68
C CYS A 213 7.26 -7.27 0.76
N HIS A 214 8.18 -7.71 -0.13
CA HIS A 214 8.76 -9.04 -0.09
C HIS A 214 10.07 -9.10 0.70
N ASP A 215 10.80 -7.98 0.78
CA ASP A 215 12.03 -7.89 1.55
C ASP A 215 11.71 -7.60 3.02
N LEU A 216 11.86 -8.63 3.86
CA LEU A 216 11.59 -8.54 5.29
C LEU A 216 12.59 -7.62 6.01
N ASN A 217 13.81 -7.48 5.50
CA ASN A 217 14.83 -6.62 6.11
C ASN A 217 14.54 -5.14 5.84
N LEU A 218 14.15 -4.79 4.61
CA LEU A 218 13.65 -3.45 4.31
C LEU A 218 12.39 -3.14 5.12
N ALA A 219 11.44 -4.08 5.22
CA ALA A 219 10.25 -3.91 6.05
C ALA A 219 10.61 -3.62 7.51
N ARG A 220 11.52 -4.41 8.11
CA ARG A 220 11.96 -4.22 9.51
C ARG A 220 12.68 -2.89 9.76
N ARG A 221 13.32 -2.34 8.73
CA ARG A 221 14.07 -1.08 8.81
C ARG A 221 13.16 0.13 8.70
N PHE A 222 12.17 0.12 7.83
CA PHE A 222 11.40 1.31 7.45
C PHE A 222 9.95 1.33 7.96
N ALA A 223 9.37 0.19 8.33
CA ALA A 223 8.05 0.16 8.91
C ALA A 223 8.08 0.29 10.44
N THR A 224 7.05 0.91 11.01
CA THR A 224 6.81 0.94 12.46
C THR A 224 6.05 -0.30 12.92
N HIS A 225 5.14 -0.78 12.09
CA HIS A 225 4.25 -1.92 12.36
C HIS A 225 4.26 -2.92 11.20
N ALA A 226 3.83 -4.13 11.47
CA ALA A 226 3.65 -5.15 10.45
C ALA A 226 2.34 -5.91 10.63
N LEU A 227 1.76 -6.30 9.49
CA LEU A 227 0.72 -7.31 9.40
C LEU A 227 1.30 -8.48 8.59
N LEU A 228 1.53 -9.61 9.24
CA LEU A 228 2.07 -10.84 8.65
C LEU A 228 0.94 -11.82 8.39
N LEU A 229 0.74 -12.19 7.14
CA LEU A 229 -0.21 -13.22 6.71
C LEU A 229 0.53 -14.55 6.53
N ASP A 230 -0.07 -15.67 6.99
CA ASP A 230 0.52 -17.01 6.85
C ASP A 230 0.08 -17.74 5.55
N GLY A 231 -0.86 -17.16 4.80
CA GLY A 231 -1.42 -17.75 3.60
C GLY A 231 -2.40 -18.90 3.83
N ARG A 232 -2.84 -19.12 5.08
CA ARG A 232 -3.81 -20.14 5.49
C ARG A 232 -5.00 -19.54 6.25
N GLY A 233 -5.16 -18.22 6.17
CA GLY A 233 -6.17 -17.46 6.88
C GLY A 233 -5.65 -16.81 8.17
N GLY A 234 -4.56 -17.29 8.73
CA GLY A 234 -3.96 -16.74 9.92
C GLY A 234 -3.19 -15.45 9.67
N TRP A 235 -3.14 -14.60 10.70
CA TRP A 235 -2.44 -13.31 10.65
C TRP A 235 -1.86 -12.94 12.01
N ARG A 236 -0.87 -12.05 12.01
CA ARG A 236 -0.31 -11.41 13.20
C ARG A 236 -0.10 -9.93 12.90
N ALA A 237 -0.45 -9.05 13.83
CA ALA A 237 -0.32 -7.60 13.69
C ALA A 237 0.29 -6.96 14.93
N GLY A 238 1.10 -5.92 14.76
CA GLY A 238 1.74 -5.18 15.85
C GLY A 238 3.06 -4.53 15.46
N PRO A 239 3.91 -4.14 16.44
CA PRO A 239 5.22 -3.57 16.18
C PRO A 239 6.06 -4.45 15.26
N VAL A 240 6.72 -3.83 14.28
CA VAL A 240 7.38 -4.54 13.17
C VAL A 240 8.41 -5.56 13.65
N ARG A 241 9.19 -5.24 14.68
CA ARG A 241 10.26 -6.13 15.20
C ARG A 241 9.70 -7.37 15.88
N ASP A 242 8.54 -7.27 16.53
CA ASP A 242 7.86 -8.37 17.20
C ASP A 242 7.18 -9.30 16.20
N ILE A 243 6.50 -8.70 15.22
CA ILE A 243 5.75 -9.46 14.22
C ILE A 243 6.67 -10.11 13.18
N LEU A 244 7.66 -9.36 12.65
CA LEU A 244 8.64 -9.90 11.71
C LEU A 244 9.84 -10.52 12.46
N SER A 245 9.58 -11.36 13.47
CA SER A 245 10.59 -12.17 14.15
C SER A 245 11.00 -13.37 13.28
N ALA A 246 12.15 -13.97 13.60
CA ALA A 246 12.62 -15.19 12.91
C ALA A 246 11.61 -16.34 13.04
N GLU A 247 10.99 -16.50 14.21
CA GLU A 247 9.99 -17.54 14.48
C GLU A 247 8.73 -17.34 13.64
N HIS A 248 8.10 -16.16 13.72
CA HIS A 248 6.86 -15.87 13.00
C HIS A 248 7.05 -15.93 11.49
N CYS A 249 8.16 -15.38 10.99
CA CYS A 249 8.47 -15.43 9.57
C CYS A 249 8.78 -16.85 9.11
N SER A 250 9.50 -17.66 9.90
CA SER A 250 9.74 -19.07 9.57
C SER A 250 8.43 -19.86 9.44
N HIS A 251 7.49 -19.61 10.36
CA HIS A 251 6.17 -20.24 10.32
C HIS A 251 5.37 -19.82 9.07
N ALA A 252 5.29 -18.50 8.80
CA ALA A 252 4.51 -17.98 7.70
C ALA A 252 5.06 -18.39 6.33
N PHE A 253 6.38 -18.36 6.15
CA PHE A 253 7.04 -18.69 4.88
C PHE A 253 7.35 -20.17 4.71
N GLY A 254 7.18 -20.99 5.75
CA GLY A 254 7.45 -22.43 5.71
C GLY A 254 8.93 -22.78 5.52
N TYR A 255 9.83 -21.87 5.87
CA TYR A 255 11.28 -22.05 5.78
C TYR A 255 11.97 -21.49 7.03
N PRO A 256 12.94 -22.21 7.64
CA PRO A 256 13.62 -21.73 8.84
C PRO A 256 14.42 -20.46 8.55
N LEU A 257 14.12 -19.40 9.28
CA LEU A 257 14.86 -18.14 9.29
C LEU A 257 15.57 -17.97 10.63
N ARG A 258 16.67 -17.24 10.64
CA ARG A 258 17.37 -16.82 11.85
C ARG A 258 17.66 -15.33 11.80
N LEU A 259 17.69 -14.69 12.95
CA LEU A 259 18.10 -13.30 13.08
C LEU A 259 19.63 -13.27 13.29
N ILE A 260 20.32 -12.54 12.44
CA ILE A 260 21.75 -12.20 12.63
C ILE A 260 21.81 -10.77 13.15
N ARG A 261 22.74 -10.52 14.08
CA ARG A 261 23.02 -9.20 14.63
C ARG A 261 24.49 -8.87 14.39
N ASP A 262 24.73 -7.64 13.95
CA ASP A 262 26.06 -7.06 13.80
C ASP A 262 26.02 -5.61 14.31
N GLY A 263 26.48 -5.41 15.55
CA GLY A 263 26.26 -4.16 16.26
C GLY A 263 24.77 -3.86 16.43
N ASP A 264 24.35 -2.70 15.93
CA ASP A 264 22.94 -2.25 15.95
C ASP A 264 22.13 -2.77 14.76
N ASP A 265 22.79 -3.37 13.77
CA ASP A 265 22.13 -3.90 12.57
C ASP A 265 21.61 -5.32 12.80
N GLU A 266 20.39 -5.57 12.31
CA GLU A 266 19.73 -6.89 12.38
C GLU A 266 19.27 -7.32 10.99
N ALA A 267 19.47 -8.58 10.65
CA ALA A 267 18.97 -9.15 9.40
C ALA A 267 18.36 -10.54 9.61
N LEU A 268 17.19 -10.76 8.99
CA LEU A 268 16.60 -12.07 8.83
C LEU A 268 17.25 -12.79 7.64
N VAL A 269 17.84 -13.94 7.90
CA VAL A 269 18.50 -14.74 6.84
C VAL A 269 18.01 -16.19 6.88
N PRO A 270 17.99 -16.89 5.74
CA PRO A 270 17.67 -18.31 5.70
C PRO A 270 18.64 -19.11 6.58
N ALA A 271 18.11 -19.96 7.44
CA ALA A 271 18.91 -20.91 8.20
C ALA A 271 19.26 -22.11 7.31
N ARG A 272 20.46 -22.72 7.54
CA ARG A 272 20.79 -23.98 6.86
C ARG A 272 19.82 -25.07 7.36
N ARG A 273 19.25 -25.85 6.44
CA ARG A 273 18.57 -27.09 6.81
C ARG A 273 19.64 -28.07 7.25
N THR A 274 19.62 -28.47 8.52
CA THR A 274 20.38 -29.61 9.03
C THR A 274 19.73 -30.90 8.57
#